data_95dd78d7fcc18e3e15e9abb2a0472c6f
#
_entry.id   95dd78d7fcc18e3e15e9abb2a0472c6f
#
_cell.length_a   1.000
_cell.length_b   1.000
_cell.length_c   1.000
_cell.angle_alpha   90.00
_cell.angle_beta   90.00
_cell.angle_gamma   90.00
#
_symmetry.space_group_name_H-M   'P 1'
#
loop_
_entity.id
_entity.type
_entity.pdbx_description
1 polymer ?
#
loop_
_entity_poly.entity_id
_entity_poly.type
_entity_poly.pdbx_seq_one_letter_code
_entity_poly.pdbx_strand_id
1 'polypeptide(L)'
;LVGSEMCIRDRGFEPDKMIEEYTVGDDRELDMRLAKYDVEGSLAHIAMLEKIGLLTSAELEELTAGLKEIAAEIEAGRFAIEPDTEDVHSQVELMLTRRLGDAGKKIHSGRSRNDQVLVDLKLFLRDELRQTADAVKTLFDRLQGLSEQYKEVLMPGYTHLQIAMPSSFGLWFGAYAETLVDDMRLVAAAWHIANQNPLGSAAGYLSLIHIS
;
A
#
# COMPACT_ATOMS: atom_id res chain seq x y z
N LEU A 1 -19.94 -15.52 12.07
CA LEU A 1 -19.67 -15.15 13.46
C LEU A 1 -18.43 -15.85 14.06
N VAL A 2 -17.30 -15.88 13.35
CA VAL A 2 -16.08 -16.55 13.88
C VAL A 2 -14.88 -15.61 13.81
N GLY A 3 -15.04 -14.33 13.57
CA GLY A 3 -13.94 -13.40 13.44
C GLY A 3 -13.71 -12.49 14.66
N SER A 4 -14.75 -12.01 15.26
CA SER A 4 -14.66 -10.95 16.27
C SER A 4 -14.34 -11.41 17.70
N GLU A 5 -14.51 -12.70 17.99
CA GLU A 5 -14.34 -13.22 19.37
C GLU A 5 -12.92 -13.70 19.71
N MET A 6 -12.00 -13.70 18.76
CA MET A 6 -10.62 -14.18 18.98
C MET A 6 -9.54 -13.10 19.05
N CYS A 7 -9.88 -11.84 18.90
CA CYS A 7 -8.94 -10.76 19.16
C CYS A 7 -8.65 -10.65 20.66
N ILE A 8 -7.37 -10.53 21.01
CA ILE A 8 -6.89 -10.35 22.40
C ILE A 8 -7.60 -9.19 23.09
N ARG A 9 -8.07 -8.19 22.36
CA ARG A 9 -8.87 -7.04 22.81
C ARG A 9 -10.19 -7.40 23.47
N ASP A 10 -10.88 -8.44 23.02
CA ASP A 10 -12.20 -8.80 23.56
C ASP A 10 -12.11 -9.51 24.92
N ARG A 11 -10.91 -9.80 25.41
CA ARG A 11 -10.69 -10.52 26.67
C ARG A 11 -10.66 -9.63 27.91
N GLY A 12 -10.81 -8.30 27.78
CA GLY A 12 -10.87 -7.37 28.89
C GLY A 12 -9.58 -7.24 29.71
N PHE A 13 -8.44 -7.65 29.16
CA PHE A 13 -7.13 -7.48 29.75
C PHE A 13 -6.37 -6.39 29.01
N GLU A 14 -5.92 -5.37 29.70
CA GLU A 14 -4.92 -4.45 29.18
C GLU A 14 -3.57 -5.19 29.13
N PRO A 15 -2.89 -5.25 27.98
CA PRO A 15 -1.55 -5.83 27.89
C PRO A 15 -0.58 -5.01 28.74
N ASP A 16 0.44 -5.67 29.29
CA ASP A 16 1.55 -4.98 29.96
C ASP A 16 2.21 -4.00 29.00
N LYS A 17 2.42 -2.78 29.46
CA LYS A 17 2.97 -1.69 28.63
C LYS A 17 4.30 -2.05 27.97
N MET A 18 5.16 -2.82 28.67
CA MET A 18 6.45 -3.27 28.14
C MET A 18 6.24 -4.28 26.99
N ILE A 19 5.21 -5.15 27.09
CA ILE A 19 4.87 -6.09 26.04
C ILE A 19 4.33 -5.33 24.82
N GLU A 20 3.49 -4.34 25.03
CA GLU A 20 2.96 -3.48 23.98
C GLU A 20 4.09 -2.73 23.26
N GLU A 21 4.99 -2.07 23.98
CA GLU A 21 6.15 -1.37 23.41
C GLU A 21 7.05 -2.31 22.58
N TYR A 22 7.23 -3.55 23.06
CA TYR A 22 8.04 -4.55 22.36
C TYR A 22 7.37 -5.09 21.09
N THR A 23 6.04 -5.26 21.09
CA THR A 23 5.30 -5.88 19.97
C THR A 23 4.88 -4.87 18.91
N VAL A 24 4.57 -3.65 19.31
CA VAL A 24 4.11 -2.60 18.39
C VAL A 24 5.29 -1.83 17.79
N GLY A 25 6.34 -1.53 18.60
CA GLY A 25 7.51 -0.79 18.13
C GLY A 25 7.12 0.50 17.40
N ASP A 26 7.64 0.69 16.17
CA ASP A 26 7.38 1.87 15.33
C ASP A 26 6.18 1.67 14.39
N ASP A 27 5.41 0.60 14.56
CA ASP A 27 4.31 0.23 13.64
C ASP A 27 3.28 1.36 13.50
N ARG A 28 2.93 2.07 14.59
CA ARG A 28 1.97 3.18 14.52
C ARG A 28 2.40 4.29 13.56
N GLU A 29 3.69 4.62 13.53
CA GLU A 29 4.22 5.65 12.62
C GLU A 29 4.27 5.13 11.17
N LEU A 30 4.75 3.91 10.99
CA LEU A 30 4.87 3.28 9.67
C LEU A 30 3.50 2.98 9.04
N ASP A 31 2.55 2.52 9.83
CA ASP A 31 1.19 2.19 9.40
C ASP A 31 0.42 3.41 8.90
N MET A 32 0.75 4.61 9.33
CA MET A 32 0.15 5.83 8.79
C MET A 32 0.29 5.93 7.26
N ARG A 33 1.33 5.33 6.69
CA ARG A 33 1.52 5.24 5.24
C ARG A 33 0.51 4.33 4.55
N LEU A 34 -0.06 3.39 5.30
CA LEU A 34 -1.04 2.41 4.81
C LEU A 34 -2.49 2.89 4.94
N ALA A 35 -2.75 3.95 5.71
CA ALA A 35 -4.09 4.38 6.09
C ALA A 35 -5.05 4.60 4.88
N LYS A 36 -4.57 5.23 3.80
CA LYS A 36 -5.40 5.44 2.60
C LYS A 36 -5.75 4.13 1.90
N TYR A 37 -4.84 3.14 1.94
CA TYR A 37 -5.03 1.85 1.29
C TYR A 37 -5.95 0.94 2.10
N ASP A 38 -5.89 1.03 3.44
CA ASP A 38 -6.84 0.33 4.30
C ASP A 38 -8.27 0.79 4.05
N VAL A 39 -8.48 2.10 3.89
CA VAL A 39 -9.81 2.64 3.53
C VAL A 39 -10.24 2.15 2.14
N GLU A 40 -9.34 2.14 1.14
CA GLU A 40 -9.63 1.66 -0.21
C GLU A 40 -10.00 0.16 -0.20
N GLY A 41 -9.20 -0.66 0.47
CA GLY A 41 -9.46 -2.10 0.63
C GLY A 41 -10.76 -2.37 1.39
N SER A 42 -11.04 -1.59 2.43
CA SER A 42 -12.26 -1.68 3.22
C SER A 42 -13.51 -1.31 2.44
N LEU A 43 -13.46 -0.29 1.56
CA LEU A 43 -14.58 0.05 0.67
C LEU A 43 -14.93 -1.10 -0.28
N ALA A 44 -13.93 -1.76 -0.86
CA ALA A 44 -14.14 -2.93 -1.70
C ALA A 44 -14.72 -4.10 -0.90
N HIS A 45 -14.23 -4.30 0.33
CA HIS A 45 -14.68 -5.38 1.20
C HIS A 45 -16.15 -5.24 1.61
N ILE A 46 -16.60 -4.04 2.06
CA ILE A 46 -18.00 -3.84 2.43
C ILE A 46 -18.96 -3.99 1.25
N ALA A 47 -18.55 -3.61 0.04
CA ALA A 47 -19.33 -3.84 -1.16
C ALA A 47 -19.50 -5.34 -1.46
N MET A 48 -18.46 -6.14 -1.22
CA MET A 48 -18.56 -7.60 -1.30
C MET A 48 -19.48 -8.17 -0.22
N LEU A 49 -19.40 -7.69 1.04
CA LEU A 49 -20.24 -8.15 2.14
C LEU A 49 -21.72 -7.91 1.87
N GLU A 50 -22.08 -6.77 1.28
CA GLU A 50 -23.46 -6.51 0.86
C GLU A 50 -23.92 -7.48 -0.23
N LYS A 51 -23.09 -7.67 -1.26
CA LYS A 51 -23.40 -8.57 -2.37
C LYS A 51 -23.68 -10.01 -1.94
N ILE A 52 -23.00 -10.48 -0.88
CA ILE A 52 -23.22 -11.83 -0.31
C ILE A 52 -24.28 -11.86 0.81
N GLY A 53 -24.92 -10.74 1.11
CA GLY A 53 -26.02 -10.63 2.07
C GLY A 53 -25.60 -10.58 3.54
N LEU A 54 -24.33 -10.29 3.85
CA LEU A 54 -23.85 -10.07 5.22
C LEU A 54 -24.06 -8.62 5.69
N LEU A 55 -24.19 -7.68 4.77
CA LEU A 55 -24.63 -6.31 5.01
C LEU A 55 -25.92 -6.03 4.26
N THR A 56 -26.75 -5.17 4.84
CA THR A 56 -27.85 -4.56 4.13
C THR A 56 -27.37 -3.38 3.28
N SER A 57 -28.15 -2.99 2.26
CA SER A 57 -27.79 -1.82 1.43
C SER A 57 -27.72 -0.52 2.26
N ALA A 58 -28.54 -0.38 3.31
CA ALA A 58 -28.48 0.78 4.22
C ALA A 58 -27.15 0.79 5.02
N GLU A 59 -26.74 -0.36 5.57
CA GLU A 59 -25.45 -0.47 6.27
C GLU A 59 -24.25 -0.21 5.35
N LEU A 60 -24.33 -0.65 4.08
CA LEU A 60 -23.30 -0.34 3.08
C LEU A 60 -23.19 1.17 2.83
N GLU A 61 -24.32 1.88 2.71
CA GLU A 61 -24.33 3.34 2.53
C GLU A 61 -23.71 4.06 3.73
N GLU A 62 -24.10 3.68 4.96
CA GLU A 62 -23.56 4.25 6.20
C GLU A 62 -22.05 4.00 6.35
N LEU A 63 -21.59 2.77 6.13
CA LEU A 63 -20.17 2.41 6.18
C LEU A 63 -19.37 3.12 5.09
N THR A 64 -19.93 3.22 3.88
CA THR A 64 -19.28 3.94 2.77
C THR A 64 -19.11 5.43 3.10
N ALA A 65 -20.13 6.07 3.67
CA ALA A 65 -20.05 7.45 4.11
C ALA A 65 -18.98 7.63 5.20
N GLY A 66 -18.99 6.78 6.22
CA GLY A 66 -18.00 6.82 7.29
C GLY A 66 -16.57 6.61 6.82
N LEU A 67 -16.32 5.66 5.90
CA LEU A 67 -15.00 5.44 5.30
C LEU A 67 -14.54 6.63 4.45
N LYS A 68 -15.42 7.28 3.68
CA LYS A 68 -15.09 8.47 2.91
C LYS A 68 -14.74 9.68 3.81
N GLU A 69 -15.39 9.81 4.95
CA GLU A 69 -15.03 10.83 5.94
C GLU A 69 -13.63 10.55 6.53
N ILE A 70 -13.31 9.30 6.85
CA ILE A 70 -11.98 8.90 7.32
C ILE A 70 -10.94 9.18 6.23
N ALA A 71 -11.22 8.85 4.96
CA ALA A 71 -10.34 9.18 3.84
C ALA A 71 -10.05 10.68 3.77
N ALA A 72 -11.06 11.52 3.92
CA ALA A 72 -10.89 12.98 3.93
C ALA A 72 -10.05 13.47 5.14
N GLU A 73 -10.14 12.82 6.29
CA GLU A 73 -9.29 13.10 7.46
C GLU A 73 -7.83 12.71 7.20
N ILE A 74 -7.59 11.57 6.53
CA ILE A 74 -6.26 11.11 6.13
C ILE A 74 -5.64 12.10 5.14
N GLU A 75 -6.36 12.48 4.08
CA GLU A 75 -5.89 13.45 3.09
C GLU A 75 -5.59 14.83 3.69
N ALA A 76 -6.38 15.24 4.68
CA ALA A 76 -6.18 16.50 5.38
C ALA A 76 -5.08 16.43 6.47
N GLY A 77 -4.43 15.29 6.67
CA GLY A 77 -3.39 15.08 7.68
C GLY A 77 -3.90 15.16 9.13
N ARG A 78 -5.19 14.92 9.36
CA ARG A 78 -5.80 14.94 10.70
C ARG A 78 -6.02 13.55 11.30
N PHE A 79 -5.88 12.51 10.50
CA PHE A 79 -5.94 11.13 10.98
C PHE A 79 -4.72 10.80 11.82
N ALA A 80 -4.91 10.15 12.95
CA ALA A 80 -3.85 9.65 13.81
C ALA A 80 -4.29 8.35 14.49
N ILE A 81 -3.34 7.46 14.72
CA ILE A 81 -3.58 6.24 15.48
C ILE A 81 -3.49 6.61 16.98
N GLU A 82 -4.58 6.37 17.72
CA GLU A 82 -4.66 6.66 19.16
C GLU A 82 -3.67 5.78 19.95
N PRO A 83 -3.14 6.28 21.10
CA PRO A 83 -2.17 5.52 21.90
C PRO A 83 -2.64 4.13 22.31
N ASP A 84 -3.94 3.97 22.55
CA ASP A 84 -4.56 2.69 22.93
C ASP A 84 -4.92 1.82 21.73
N THR A 85 -4.52 2.23 20.52
CA THR A 85 -4.80 1.52 19.27
C THR A 85 -3.50 0.98 18.69
N GLU A 86 -3.51 -0.30 18.30
CA GLU A 86 -2.32 -1.03 17.89
C GLU A 86 -1.84 -0.61 16.50
N ASP A 87 -2.79 -0.45 15.55
CA ASP A 87 -2.52 -0.25 14.13
C ASP A 87 -3.62 0.58 13.43
N VAL A 88 -3.40 0.87 12.15
CA VAL A 88 -4.33 1.62 11.30
C VAL A 88 -5.68 0.94 11.16
N HIS A 89 -5.71 -0.39 11.04
CA HIS A 89 -6.94 -1.16 10.85
C HIS A 89 -7.86 -1.04 12.06
N SER A 90 -7.27 -1.18 13.26
CA SER A 90 -7.97 -1.00 14.52
C SER A 90 -8.46 0.42 14.71
N GLN A 91 -7.70 1.42 14.26
CA GLN A 91 -8.11 2.81 14.33
C GLN A 91 -9.30 3.09 13.42
N VAL A 92 -9.30 2.60 12.19
CA VAL A 92 -10.42 2.75 11.25
C VAL A 92 -11.69 2.06 11.79
N GLU A 93 -11.56 0.83 12.29
CA GLU A 93 -12.68 0.11 12.93
C GLU A 93 -13.23 0.85 14.16
N LEU A 94 -12.35 1.37 15.01
CA LEU A 94 -12.73 2.14 16.20
C LEU A 94 -13.49 3.41 15.82
N MET A 95 -13.03 4.15 14.83
CA MET A 95 -13.70 5.37 14.34
C MET A 95 -15.08 5.06 13.76
N LEU A 96 -15.19 4.00 12.97
CA LEU A 96 -16.48 3.55 12.42
C LEU A 96 -17.43 3.08 13.53
N THR A 97 -16.91 2.32 14.50
CA THR A 97 -17.73 1.83 15.62
C THR A 97 -18.24 2.97 16.49
N ARG A 98 -17.43 4.00 16.75
CA ARG A 98 -17.85 5.20 17.49
C ARG A 98 -18.97 5.98 16.76
N ARG A 99 -18.96 5.97 15.43
CA ARG A 99 -19.94 6.69 14.59
C ARG A 99 -21.21 5.90 14.33
N LEU A 100 -21.07 4.61 14.06
CA LEU A 100 -22.14 3.76 13.51
C LEU A 100 -22.56 2.61 14.46
N GLY A 101 -21.92 2.50 15.63
CA GLY A 101 -22.22 1.42 16.57
C GLY A 101 -21.93 0.04 16.01
N ASP A 102 -22.89 -0.88 16.12
CA ASP A 102 -22.71 -2.28 15.69
C ASP A 102 -22.52 -2.44 14.18
N ALA A 103 -23.03 -1.52 13.36
CA ALA A 103 -22.76 -1.53 11.92
C ALA A 103 -21.26 -1.32 11.62
N GLY A 104 -20.57 -0.46 12.40
CA GLY A 104 -19.13 -0.23 12.27
C GLY A 104 -18.30 -1.48 12.51
N LYS A 105 -18.69 -2.35 13.43
CA LYS A 105 -17.96 -3.60 13.74
C LYS A 105 -18.06 -4.62 12.60
N LYS A 106 -19.07 -4.55 11.76
CA LYS A 106 -19.27 -5.50 10.65
C LYS A 106 -18.21 -5.38 9.57
N ILE A 107 -17.45 -4.28 9.52
CA ILE A 107 -16.36 -4.11 8.54
C ILE A 107 -15.32 -5.22 8.60
N HIS A 108 -15.12 -5.82 9.77
CA HIS A 108 -14.15 -6.90 9.96
C HIS A 108 -14.72 -8.30 9.64
N SER A 109 -16.01 -8.41 9.27
CA SER A 109 -16.66 -9.69 9.01
C SER A 109 -15.99 -10.44 7.88
N GLY A 110 -15.66 -11.71 8.12
CA GLY A 110 -15.17 -12.63 7.11
C GLY A 110 -13.75 -12.36 6.58
N ARG A 111 -12.95 -11.55 7.24
CA ARG A 111 -11.53 -11.37 6.92
C ARG A 111 -10.66 -11.43 8.16
N SER A 112 -9.39 -11.78 7.99
CA SER A 112 -8.39 -11.67 9.02
C SER A 112 -7.58 -10.38 8.85
N ARG A 113 -6.89 -9.95 9.91
CA ARG A 113 -5.93 -8.85 9.83
C ARG A 113 -4.84 -9.10 8.78
N ASN A 114 -4.41 -10.34 8.62
CA ASN A 114 -3.40 -10.71 7.62
C ASN A 114 -3.87 -10.43 6.19
N ASP A 115 -5.13 -10.70 5.87
CA ASP A 115 -5.71 -10.40 4.56
C ASP A 115 -5.70 -8.89 4.32
N GLN A 116 -6.07 -8.11 5.33
CA GLN A 116 -6.16 -6.66 5.31
C GLN A 116 -4.78 -6.02 5.09
N VAL A 117 -3.81 -6.35 5.94
CA VAL A 117 -2.43 -5.83 5.83
C VAL A 117 -1.81 -6.17 4.46
N LEU A 118 -2.02 -7.39 3.95
CA LEU A 118 -1.45 -7.79 2.67
C LEU A 118 -2.09 -7.05 1.49
N VAL A 119 -3.39 -6.74 1.53
CA VAL A 119 -4.05 -5.89 0.51
C VAL A 119 -3.44 -4.50 0.54
N ASP A 120 -3.32 -3.89 1.71
CA ASP A 120 -2.81 -2.54 1.87
C ASP A 120 -1.36 -2.42 1.39
N LEU A 121 -0.51 -3.38 1.76
CA LEU A 121 0.87 -3.46 1.27
C LEU A 121 0.93 -3.60 -0.26
N LYS A 122 0.06 -4.39 -0.87
CA LYS A 122 0.03 -4.54 -2.32
C LYS A 122 -0.46 -3.27 -3.02
N LEU A 123 -1.47 -2.58 -2.50
CA LEU A 123 -1.93 -1.30 -3.00
C LEU A 123 -0.84 -0.23 -2.85
N PHE A 124 -0.20 -0.15 -1.69
CA PHE A 124 0.93 0.72 -1.43
C PHE A 124 2.08 0.47 -2.40
N LEU A 125 2.52 -0.79 -2.57
CA LEU A 125 3.60 -1.15 -3.48
C LEU A 125 3.28 -0.78 -4.94
N ARG A 126 2.04 -0.98 -5.39
CA ARG A 126 1.61 -0.56 -6.73
C ARG A 126 1.78 0.95 -6.95
N ASP A 127 1.39 1.73 -5.95
CA ASP A 127 1.47 3.18 -6.01
C ASP A 127 2.93 3.66 -6.02
N GLU A 128 3.77 3.11 -5.15
CA GLU A 128 5.21 3.42 -5.07
C GLU A 128 5.96 3.00 -6.35
N LEU A 129 5.63 1.84 -6.93
CA LEU A 129 6.21 1.39 -8.20
C LEU A 129 5.81 2.31 -9.36
N ARG A 130 4.56 2.81 -9.38
CA ARG A 130 4.12 3.79 -10.38
C ARG A 130 4.88 5.11 -10.24
N GLN A 131 5.00 5.64 -9.02
CA GLN A 131 5.77 6.86 -8.77
C GLN A 131 7.25 6.68 -9.15
N THR A 132 7.82 5.52 -8.87
CA THR A 132 9.19 5.15 -9.28
C THR A 132 9.30 5.17 -10.82
N ALA A 133 8.34 4.58 -11.53
CA ALA A 133 8.32 4.57 -12.98
C ALA A 133 8.25 6.00 -13.58
N ASP A 134 7.42 6.86 -13.00
CA ASP A 134 7.29 8.26 -13.41
C ASP A 134 8.60 9.06 -13.17
N ALA A 135 9.26 8.81 -12.04
CA ALA A 135 10.55 9.42 -11.73
C ALA A 135 11.66 8.94 -12.71
N VAL A 136 11.71 7.63 -12.98
CA VAL A 136 12.65 7.06 -13.96
C VAL A 136 12.38 7.61 -15.36
N LYS A 137 11.11 7.73 -15.76
CA LYS A 137 10.74 8.36 -17.04
C LYS A 137 11.25 9.80 -17.12
N THR A 138 11.10 10.57 -16.07
CA THR A 138 11.59 11.95 -16.01
C THR A 138 13.10 12.03 -16.18
N LEU A 139 13.84 11.15 -15.52
CA LEU A 139 15.29 11.04 -15.66
C LEU A 139 15.69 10.60 -17.09
N PHE A 140 15.00 9.60 -17.62
CA PHE A 140 15.21 9.10 -18.98
C PHE A 140 15.01 10.22 -20.01
N ASP A 141 13.91 10.94 -19.96
CA ASP A 141 13.63 12.06 -20.88
C ASP A 141 14.71 13.14 -20.80
N ARG A 142 15.23 13.40 -19.60
CA ARG A 142 16.35 14.34 -19.40
C ARG A 142 17.64 13.85 -20.02
N LEU A 143 17.99 12.59 -19.82
CA LEU A 143 19.20 11.97 -20.41
C LEU A 143 19.10 11.93 -21.93
N GLN A 144 17.95 11.59 -22.49
CA GLN A 144 17.70 11.64 -23.94
C GLN A 144 17.87 13.05 -24.50
N GLY A 145 17.32 14.05 -23.82
CA GLY A 145 17.48 15.45 -24.21
C GLY A 145 18.94 15.90 -24.19
N LEU A 146 19.72 15.50 -23.18
CA LEU A 146 21.16 15.77 -23.09
C LEU A 146 21.96 15.01 -24.16
N SER A 147 21.59 13.74 -24.42
CA SER A 147 22.18 12.93 -25.48
C SER A 147 22.06 13.62 -26.84
N GLU A 148 20.86 14.07 -27.19
CA GLU A 148 20.62 14.77 -28.46
C GLU A 148 21.32 16.13 -28.52
N GLN A 149 21.28 16.90 -27.43
CA GLN A 149 21.91 18.23 -27.34
C GLN A 149 23.42 18.17 -27.53
N TYR A 150 24.09 17.13 -27.01
CA TYR A 150 25.56 17.03 -26.98
C TYR A 150 26.11 15.91 -27.88
N LYS A 151 25.34 15.42 -28.84
CA LYS A 151 25.75 14.31 -29.72
C LYS A 151 27.00 14.60 -30.55
N GLU A 152 27.22 15.87 -30.92
CA GLU A 152 28.39 16.32 -31.69
C GLU A 152 29.58 16.75 -30.81
N VAL A 153 29.40 16.76 -29.47
CA VAL A 153 30.51 17.14 -28.57
C VAL A 153 31.32 15.92 -28.23
N LEU A 154 32.54 15.87 -28.80
CA LEU A 154 33.44 14.75 -28.63
C LEU A 154 34.05 14.70 -27.24
N MET A 155 34.27 13.49 -26.75
CA MET A 155 34.98 13.19 -25.53
C MET A 155 35.85 11.95 -25.73
N PRO A 156 36.95 11.80 -24.98
CA PRO A 156 37.71 10.56 -25.00
C PRO A 156 36.95 9.44 -24.31
N GLY A 157 36.86 8.28 -24.95
CA GLY A 157 36.43 7.04 -24.30
C GLY A 157 37.62 6.43 -23.55
N TYR A 158 37.38 5.93 -22.34
CA TYR A 158 38.38 5.38 -21.44
C TYR A 158 38.21 3.88 -21.26
N THR A 159 39.31 3.17 -21.15
CA THR A 159 39.40 1.81 -20.63
C THR A 159 40.59 1.69 -19.70
N HIS A 160 40.40 1.05 -18.55
CA HIS A 160 41.45 0.92 -17.52
C HIS A 160 42.16 2.26 -17.17
N LEU A 161 41.35 3.34 -17.06
CA LEU A 161 41.80 4.71 -16.79
C LEU A 161 42.72 5.31 -17.90
N GLN A 162 42.77 4.71 -19.09
CA GLN A 162 43.54 5.18 -20.24
C GLN A 162 42.61 5.57 -21.39
N ILE A 163 42.99 6.56 -22.17
CA ILE A 163 42.29 6.97 -23.39
C ILE A 163 42.35 5.83 -24.39
N ALA A 164 41.23 5.37 -24.88
CA ALA A 164 41.10 4.24 -25.77
C ALA A 164 40.58 4.65 -27.16
N MET A 165 39.41 5.27 -27.24
CA MET A 165 38.76 5.60 -28.49
C MET A 165 38.02 6.95 -28.42
N PRO A 166 37.70 7.57 -29.56
CA PRO A 166 36.76 8.70 -29.60
C PRO A 166 35.37 8.28 -29.17
N SER A 167 34.71 9.13 -28.40
CA SER A 167 33.32 9.01 -28.01
C SER A 167 32.65 10.39 -28.05
N SER A 168 31.41 10.50 -27.63
CA SER A 168 30.73 11.77 -27.46
C SER A 168 29.93 11.80 -26.14
N PHE A 169 29.66 13.00 -25.65
CA PHE A 169 28.74 13.18 -24.51
C PHE A 169 27.36 12.65 -24.84
N GLY A 170 26.91 12.75 -26.09
CA GLY A 170 25.65 12.16 -26.51
C GLY A 170 25.60 10.64 -26.31
N LEU A 171 26.63 9.92 -26.76
CA LEU A 171 26.73 8.47 -26.51
C LEU A 171 26.79 8.15 -25.01
N TRP A 172 27.51 8.94 -24.25
CA TRP A 172 27.65 8.74 -22.80
C TRP A 172 26.30 8.88 -22.07
N PHE A 173 25.52 9.95 -22.34
CA PHE A 173 24.20 10.11 -21.77
C PHE A 173 23.20 9.04 -22.26
N GLY A 174 23.29 8.67 -23.56
CA GLY A 174 22.45 7.64 -24.16
C GLY A 174 22.63 6.27 -23.50
N ALA A 175 23.86 5.89 -23.15
CA ALA A 175 24.14 4.63 -22.46
C ALA A 175 23.42 4.52 -21.10
N TYR A 176 23.36 5.61 -20.33
CA TYR A 176 22.60 5.63 -19.09
C TYR A 176 21.08 5.54 -19.33
N ALA A 177 20.58 6.20 -20.37
CA ALA A 177 19.17 6.09 -20.75
C ALA A 177 18.80 4.64 -21.11
N GLU A 178 19.64 3.93 -21.86
CA GLU A 178 19.41 2.51 -22.18
C GLU A 178 19.40 1.63 -20.93
N THR A 179 20.30 1.87 -19.97
CA THR A 179 20.31 1.13 -18.70
C THR A 179 18.99 1.28 -17.93
N LEU A 180 18.42 2.49 -17.90
CA LEU A 180 17.11 2.72 -17.25
C LEU A 180 15.97 1.92 -17.91
N VAL A 181 16.03 1.68 -19.24
CA VAL A 181 15.05 0.84 -19.93
C VAL A 181 15.11 -0.61 -19.44
N ASP A 182 16.32 -1.13 -19.21
CA ASP A 182 16.48 -2.49 -18.67
C ASP A 182 16.00 -2.58 -17.22
N ASP A 183 16.30 -1.61 -16.38
CA ASP A 183 15.82 -1.53 -15.00
C ASP A 183 14.29 -1.49 -14.92
N MET A 184 13.64 -0.79 -15.85
CA MET A 184 12.18 -0.72 -15.91
C MET A 184 11.49 -2.06 -16.18
N ARG A 185 12.19 -3.04 -16.75
CA ARG A 185 11.65 -4.41 -16.89
C ARG A 185 11.43 -5.07 -15.53
N LEU A 186 12.35 -4.82 -14.58
CA LEU A 186 12.21 -5.32 -13.20
C LEU A 186 11.07 -4.61 -12.47
N VAL A 187 10.94 -3.29 -12.64
CA VAL A 187 9.85 -2.52 -12.06
C VAL A 187 8.49 -3.02 -12.59
N ALA A 188 8.38 -3.27 -13.89
CA ALA A 188 7.16 -3.81 -14.50
C ALA A 188 6.83 -5.21 -13.96
N ALA A 189 7.83 -6.09 -13.82
CA ALA A 189 7.63 -7.43 -13.24
C ALA A 189 7.18 -7.34 -11.77
N ALA A 190 7.80 -6.47 -10.97
CA ALA A 190 7.41 -6.24 -9.58
C ALA A 190 5.96 -5.70 -9.48
N TRP A 191 5.57 -4.80 -10.38
CA TRP A 191 4.19 -4.28 -10.44
C TRP A 191 3.18 -5.39 -10.73
N HIS A 192 3.46 -6.29 -11.67
CA HIS A 192 2.58 -7.45 -11.97
C HIS A 192 2.44 -8.38 -10.77
N ILE A 193 3.52 -8.61 -9.99
CA ILE A 193 3.47 -9.42 -8.77
C ILE A 193 2.67 -8.71 -7.68
N ALA A 194 2.89 -7.40 -7.49
CA ALA A 194 2.14 -6.61 -6.52
C ALA A 194 0.64 -6.51 -6.88
N ASN A 195 0.31 -6.50 -8.18
CA ASN A 195 -1.07 -6.42 -8.67
C ASN A 195 -1.81 -7.76 -8.63
N GLN A 196 -1.69 -8.49 -7.53
CA GLN A 196 -2.38 -9.75 -7.30
C GLN A 196 -3.15 -9.66 -5.98
N ASN A 197 -4.38 -10.21 -5.97
CA ASN A 197 -5.18 -10.23 -4.76
C ASN A 197 -4.58 -11.23 -3.75
N PRO A 198 -4.23 -10.82 -2.52
CA PRO A 198 -3.68 -11.70 -1.50
C PRO A 198 -4.76 -12.39 -0.67
N LEU A 199 -6.04 -12.15 -0.93
CA LEU A 199 -7.13 -12.74 -0.16
C LEU A 199 -7.05 -14.26 -0.13
N GLY A 200 -7.36 -14.84 1.02
CA GLY A 200 -7.35 -16.26 1.24
C GLY A 200 -6.27 -16.76 2.19
N SER A 201 -5.48 -15.87 2.77
CA SER A 201 -4.48 -16.20 3.80
C SER A 201 -5.07 -16.29 5.20
N ALA A 202 -6.39 -16.21 5.36
CA ALA A 202 -7.06 -16.24 6.65
C ALA A 202 -6.61 -17.41 7.52
N ALA A 203 -6.44 -17.17 8.81
CA ALA A 203 -6.01 -18.17 9.78
C ALA A 203 -6.93 -19.40 9.73
N GLY A 204 -6.32 -20.61 9.69
CA GLY A 204 -7.07 -21.86 9.65
C GLY A 204 -7.79 -22.13 8.33
N TYR A 205 -7.35 -21.52 7.23
CA TYR A 205 -7.93 -21.70 5.90
C TYR A 205 -9.39 -21.22 5.76
N LEU A 206 -9.84 -20.34 6.63
CA LEU A 206 -11.14 -19.67 6.55
C LEU A 206 -11.13 -18.60 5.46
N SER A 207 -10.68 -18.97 4.26
CA SER A 207 -10.67 -18.07 3.12
C SER A 207 -12.06 -17.95 2.53
N LEU A 208 -12.51 -16.71 2.30
CA LEU A 208 -13.71 -16.43 1.52
C LEU A 208 -13.46 -16.44 0.00
N ILE A 209 -12.27 -16.80 -0.42
CA ILE A 209 -11.87 -16.80 -1.84
C ILE A 209 -12.76 -17.70 -2.72
N HIS A 210 -13.39 -18.70 -2.12
CA HIS A 210 -14.30 -19.60 -2.80
C HIS A 210 -15.75 -19.10 -2.87
N ILE A 211 -16.03 -17.90 -2.32
CA ILE A 211 -17.35 -17.28 -2.26
C ILE A 211 -17.46 -16.11 -3.25
N SER A 212 -16.34 -15.65 -3.78
CA SER A 212 -16.26 -14.54 -4.74
C SER A 212 -16.21 -15.01 -6.19
#